data_ce9535858259d1cc1b5e89ae47ff90f1
#
_entry.id   ce9535858259d1cc1b5e89ae47ff90f1
#
_cell.length_a   1.000
_cell.length_b   1.000
_cell.length_c   1.000
_cell.angle_alpha   90.00
_cell.angle_beta   90.00
_cell.angle_gamma   90.00
#
_symmetry.space_group_name_H-M   'P 1'
#
loop_
_entity.id
_entity.type
_entity.pdbx_description
1 polymer ?
#
loop_
_entity_poly.entity_id
_entity_poly.type
_entity_poly.pdbx_seq_one_letter_code
_entity_poly.pdbx_strand_id
1 'polypeptide(L)'
;MKNSEKEIYFHVGLAKTGSTFLQNNFFPKLKGIKYISTHKYWRCINIIKRTNYKSYLISREFDRQFEFEVKKILKEFPQTKIIVVFRKHEKWISSQFKRHSKNGYHWSFEKFYNNENTGFWRKEDMLYSIKMDIIKKYSNNKPLVLRFEELKENPYSYLSKISNYTGSRYSKSDISLNVVHGSWSEKQLIFLKKFCSIFKKNPPEYYANNKILHWLLYRPWWLLFHFVMYFAYFLPKSYIIKKPLINKEYLSKSMKKYDNDWKKILSISD
;
A
#
# COMPACT_ATOMS: atom_id res chain seq x y z
N MET A 1 9.54 27.96 28.31
CA MET A 1 10.03 27.53 26.96
C MET A 1 8.83 27.51 26.04
N LYS A 2 8.80 28.34 24.98
CA LYS A 2 7.75 28.30 23.96
C LYS A 2 7.72 26.89 23.37
N ASN A 3 6.59 26.18 23.48
CA ASN A 3 6.34 24.93 22.74
C ASN A 3 6.51 25.25 21.26
N SER A 4 7.68 24.97 20.70
CA SER A 4 7.83 25.03 19.24
C SER A 4 6.85 24.00 18.67
N GLU A 5 5.92 24.49 17.86
CA GLU A 5 4.87 23.68 17.26
C GLU A 5 5.52 22.53 16.46
N LYS A 6 5.24 21.29 16.86
CA LYS A 6 5.83 20.09 16.22
C LYS A 6 5.26 19.93 14.81
N GLU A 7 6.12 19.84 13.81
CA GLU A 7 5.69 19.52 12.46
C GLU A 7 5.47 18.01 12.31
N ILE A 8 4.29 17.63 11.86
CA ILE A 8 3.92 16.23 11.71
C ILE A 8 3.52 15.94 10.28
N TYR A 9 4.14 14.93 9.72
CA TYR A 9 3.89 14.43 8.37
C TYR A 9 3.36 13.00 8.46
N PHE A 10 2.28 12.73 7.74
CA PHE A 10 1.67 11.40 7.71
C PHE A 10 1.59 10.86 6.29
N HIS A 11 2.48 9.92 5.99
CA HIS A 11 2.40 9.12 4.77
C HIS A 11 1.34 8.03 4.96
N VAL A 12 0.16 8.27 4.40
CA VAL A 12 -1.03 7.42 4.51
C VAL A 12 -1.29 6.61 3.24
N GLY A 13 -0.23 6.37 2.45
CA GLY A 13 -0.32 5.73 1.16
C GLY A 13 -1.17 4.48 1.14
N LEU A 14 -1.74 4.20 -0.04
CA LEU A 14 -2.42 2.93 -0.27
C LEU A 14 -1.40 1.79 -0.32
N ALA A 15 -1.83 0.58 0.02
CA ALA A 15 -1.00 -0.59 -0.21
C ALA A 15 -0.70 -0.76 -1.72
N LYS A 16 0.45 -1.32 -2.07
CA LYS A 16 0.88 -1.58 -3.46
C LYS A 16 1.24 -0.33 -4.28
N THR A 17 1.60 0.75 -3.61
CA THR A 17 2.07 2.02 -4.20
C THR A 17 3.54 2.31 -3.90
N GLY A 18 4.35 1.29 -3.61
CA GLY A 18 5.79 1.46 -3.34
C GLY A 18 6.15 1.80 -1.90
N SER A 19 5.18 1.78 -0.98
CA SER A 19 5.38 2.15 0.43
C SER A 19 6.46 1.31 1.12
N THR A 20 6.62 0.03 0.78
CA THR A 20 7.68 -0.82 1.35
C THR A 20 9.08 -0.26 1.05
N PHE A 21 9.30 0.24 -0.17
CA PHE A 21 10.56 0.90 -0.52
C PHE A 21 10.76 2.18 0.29
N LEU A 22 9.74 3.03 0.35
CA LEU A 22 9.80 4.26 1.15
C LEU A 22 10.07 3.98 2.63
N GLN A 23 9.37 3.02 3.21
CA GLN A 23 9.44 2.67 4.63
C GLN A 23 10.76 2.01 5.05
N ASN A 24 11.39 1.25 4.16
CA ASN A 24 12.60 0.51 4.49
C ASN A 24 13.88 1.16 3.97
N ASN A 25 13.83 1.79 2.78
CA ASN A 25 15.04 2.28 2.11
C ASN A 25 15.16 3.80 2.15
N PHE A 26 14.07 4.56 2.22
CA PHE A 26 14.10 6.00 2.13
C PHE A 26 13.82 6.72 3.46
N PHE A 27 12.67 6.50 4.07
CA PHE A 27 12.28 7.24 5.30
C PHE A 27 13.27 7.08 6.45
N PRO A 28 13.90 5.91 6.68
CA PRO A 28 14.93 5.76 7.71
C PRO A 28 16.22 6.56 7.44
N LYS A 29 16.45 7.00 6.19
CA LYS A 29 17.62 7.74 5.76
C LYS A 29 17.43 9.25 5.76
N LEU A 30 16.21 9.73 6.02
CA LEU A 30 15.92 11.16 6.12
C LEU A 30 16.56 11.75 7.39
N LYS A 31 17.28 12.86 7.19
CA LYS A 31 17.90 13.65 8.26
C LYS A 31 17.05 14.89 8.55
N GLY A 32 17.01 15.31 9.81
CA GLY A 32 16.21 16.46 10.26
C GLY A 32 14.75 16.13 10.62
N ILE A 33 14.35 14.87 10.49
CA ILE A 33 13.00 14.40 10.82
C ILE A 33 13.04 13.06 11.57
N LYS A 34 12.18 12.89 12.57
CA LYS A 34 12.05 11.61 13.30
C LYS A 34 11.08 10.70 12.60
N TYR A 35 11.59 9.70 11.90
CA TYR A 35 10.75 8.67 11.29
C TYR A 35 10.19 7.71 12.34
N ILE A 36 8.87 7.52 12.36
CA ILE A 36 8.15 6.52 13.15
C ILE A 36 7.78 5.36 12.22
N SER A 37 8.49 4.25 12.36
CA SER A 37 8.34 3.09 11.49
C SER A 37 6.94 2.46 11.58
N THR A 38 6.54 1.76 10.53
CA THR A 38 5.23 1.12 10.37
C THR A 38 4.83 0.23 11.57
N HIS A 39 5.78 -0.52 12.17
CA HIS A 39 5.47 -1.36 13.34
C HIS A 39 5.24 -0.56 14.62
N LYS A 40 5.71 0.69 14.69
CA LYS A 40 5.49 1.59 15.83
C LYS A 40 4.26 2.48 15.63
N TYR A 41 3.56 2.35 14.50
CA TYR A 41 2.39 3.17 14.16
C TYR A 41 1.36 3.25 15.29
N TRP A 42 1.03 2.11 15.91
CA TRP A 42 0.04 2.04 16.99
C TRP A 42 0.40 2.83 18.26
N ARG A 43 1.67 3.22 18.37
CA ARG A 43 2.20 4.04 19.48
C ARG A 43 2.62 5.44 19.00
N CYS A 44 2.35 5.83 17.74
CA CYS A 44 2.89 7.06 17.15
C CYS A 44 2.44 8.30 17.94
N ILE A 45 1.18 8.40 18.33
CA ILE A 45 0.64 9.51 19.14
C ILE A 45 1.44 9.64 20.44
N ASN A 46 1.61 8.54 21.18
CA ASN A 46 2.36 8.55 22.43
C ASN A 46 3.84 8.88 22.23
N ILE A 47 4.45 8.39 21.14
CA ILE A 47 5.84 8.71 20.80
C ILE A 47 5.99 10.21 20.55
N ILE A 48 5.11 10.81 19.74
CA ILE A 48 5.14 12.24 19.43
C ILE A 48 4.91 13.09 20.71
N LYS A 49 3.94 12.70 21.56
CA LYS A 49 3.66 13.43 22.80
C LYS A 49 4.82 13.36 23.80
N ARG A 50 5.51 12.22 23.90
CA ARG A 50 6.57 11.98 24.91
C ARG A 50 7.98 12.36 24.47
N THR A 51 8.20 12.61 23.18
CA THR A 51 9.54 12.97 22.67
C THR A 51 9.54 14.39 22.11
N ASN A 52 10.71 15.03 22.08
CA ASN A 52 10.82 16.45 21.70
C ASN A 52 11.67 16.64 20.43
N TYR A 53 11.25 16.01 19.33
CA TYR A 53 11.81 16.33 18.01
C TYR A 53 11.00 17.46 17.37
N LYS A 54 11.64 18.27 16.54
CA LYS A 54 10.99 19.36 15.80
C LYS A 54 10.00 18.82 14.76
N SER A 55 10.38 17.74 14.08
CA SER A 55 9.58 17.18 12.97
C SER A 55 9.46 15.66 13.07
N TYR A 56 8.28 15.12 12.73
CA TYR A 56 7.98 13.70 12.75
C TYR A 56 7.38 13.24 11.42
N LEU A 57 7.80 12.08 10.95
CA LEU A 57 7.19 11.38 9.82
C LEU A 57 6.59 10.05 10.28
N ILE A 58 5.28 9.94 10.18
CA ILE A 58 4.54 8.70 10.41
C ILE A 58 4.31 8.04 9.06
N SER A 59 4.42 6.71 8.99
CA SER A 59 4.09 5.99 7.76
C SER A 59 3.33 4.70 8.04
N ARG A 60 2.17 4.58 7.41
CA ARG A 60 1.36 3.35 7.39
C ARG A 60 0.48 3.32 6.15
N GLU A 61 0.27 2.12 5.61
CA GLU A 61 -0.63 1.88 4.49
C GLU A 61 -2.04 1.57 4.99
N PHE A 62 -3.02 2.28 4.45
CA PHE A 62 -4.43 2.03 4.72
C PHE A 62 -5.23 2.07 3.43
N ASP A 63 -5.96 1.02 3.16
CA ASP A 63 -6.88 0.95 2.03
C ASP A 63 -8.30 1.39 2.48
N ARG A 64 -9.08 0.50 3.07
CA ARG A 64 -10.45 0.80 3.55
C ARG A 64 -10.51 1.58 4.86
N GLN A 65 -9.48 1.46 5.68
CA GLN A 65 -9.36 2.19 6.95
C GLN A 65 -8.87 3.64 6.76
N PHE A 66 -8.74 4.10 5.51
CA PHE A 66 -8.12 5.38 5.17
C PHE A 66 -8.76 6.57 5.93
N GLU A 67 -10.08 6.74 5.83
CA GLU A 67 -10.77 7.84 6.51
C GLU A 67 -10.61 7.78 8.02
N PHE A 68 -10.83 6.62 8.61
CA PHE A 68 -10.70 6.44 10.06
C PHE A 68 -9.31 6.84 10.58
N GLU A 69 -8.26 6.41 9.90
CA GLU A 69 -6.89 6.65 10.35
C GLU A 69 -6.41 8.09 10.05
N VAL A 70 -6.86 8.69 8.94
CA VAL A 70 -6.63 10.12 8.68
C VAL A 70 -7.30 10.97 9.75
N LYS A 71 -8.59 10.74 10.01
CA LYS A 71 -9.35 11.44 11.05
C LYS A 71 -8.71 11.29 12.44
N LYS A 72 -8.26 10.09 12.79
CA LYS A 72 -7.62 9.79 14.08
C LYS A 72 -6.34 10.61 14.29
N ILE A 73 -5.46 10.68 13.31
CA ILE A 73 -4.21 11.44 13.42
C ILE A 73 -4.49 12.94 13.44
N LEU A 74 -5.38 13.43 12.57
CA LEU A 74 -5.71 14.85 12.50
C LEU A 74 -6.50 15.36 13.72
N LYS A 75 -7.26 14.49 14.39
CA LYS A 75 -7.90 14.83 15.68
C LYS A 75 -6.86 15.15 16.78
N GLU A 76 -5.76 14.38 16.81
CA GLU A 76 -4.70 14.56 17.81
C GLU A 76 -3.70 15.67 17.42
N PHE A 77 -3.49 15.84 16.13
CA PHE A 77 -2.53 16.79 15.55
C PHE A 77 -3.14 17.48 14.31
N PRO A 78 -3.96 18.54 14.49
CA PRO A 78 -4.71 19.16 13.40
C PRO A 78 -3.84 19.74 12.27
N GLN A 79 -2.61 20.13 12.58
CA GLN A 79 -1.65 20.69 11.61
C GLN A 79 -0.85 19.61 10.84
N THR A 80 -1.24 18.34 10.95
CA THR A 80 -0.55 17.27 10.23
C THR A 80 -0.65 17.47 8.73
N LYS A 81 0.50 17.40 8.05
CA LYS A 81 0.64 17.44 6.60
C LYS A 81 0.59 16.01 6.03
N ILE A 82 -0.29 15.78 5.06
CA ILE A 82 -0.52 14.45 4.50
C ILE A 82 0.35 14.22 3.26
N ILE A 83 0.93 13.03 3.17
CA ILE A 83 1.60 12.50 1.98
C ILE A 83 0.80 11.29 1.52
N VAL A 84 0.29 11.31 0.29
CA VAL A 84 -0.48 10.20 -0.28
C VAL A 84 0.10 9.79 -1.62
N VAL A 85 0.17 8.48 -1.85
CA VAL A 85 0.68 7.90 -3.09
C VAL A 85 -0.43 7.12 -3.76
N PHE A 86 -0.74 7.48 -4.99
CA PHE A 86 -1.68 6.76 -5.84
C PHE A 86 -0.94 5.95 -6.92
N ARG A 87 -1.64 5.04 -7.54
CA ARG A 87 -1.16 4.23 -8.64
C ARG A 87 -2.29 4.04 -9.62
N LYS A 88 -2.02 4.05 -10.95
CA LYS A 88 -3.04 3.85 -11.97
C LYS A 88 -3.95 2.67 -11.60
N HIS A 89 -5.26 2.87 -11.61
CA HIS A 89 -6.26 1.93 -11.08
C HIS A 89 -6.08 0.50 -11.57
N GLU A 90 -5.88 0.33 -12.89
CA GLU A 90 -5.64 -0.98 -13.50
C GLU A 90 -4.43 -1.70 -12.89
N LYS A 91 -3.33 -0.97 -12.67
CA LYS A 91 -2.10 -1.52 -12.11
C LYS A 91 -2.23 -1.76 -10.61
N TRP A 92 -2.99 -0.89 -9.93
CA TRP A 92 -3.25 -1.02 -8.50
C TRP A 92 -4.11 -2.25 -8.18
N ILE A 93 -5.29 -2.40 -8.81
CA ILE A 93 -6.20 -3.51 -8.56
C ILE A 93 -5.58 -4.86 -8.94
N SER A 94 -4.82 -4.91 -10.04
CA SER A 94 -4.07 -6.11 -10.45
C SER A 94 -3.03 -6.51 -9.39
N SER A 95 -2.33 -5.54 -8.81
CA SER A 95 -1.34 -5.78 -7.75
C SER A 95 -2.00 -6.21 -6.44
N GLN A 96 -3.18 -5.68 -6.12
CA GLN A 96 -3.98 -6.11 -4.98
C GLN A 96 -4.47 -7.54 -5.16
N PHE A 97 -4.95 -7.90 -6.37
CA PHE A 97 -5.38 -9.27 -6.65
C PHE A 97 -4.24 -10.28 -6.55
N LYS A 98 -3.05 -9.95 -7.07
CA LYS A 98 -1.85 -10.78 -6.92
C LYS A 98 -1.49 -10.97 -5.44
N ARG A 99 -1.56 -9.92 -4.61
CA ARG A 99 -1.35 -10.00 -3.16
C ARG A 99 -2.38 -10.93 -2.51
N HIS A 100 -3.63 -10.80 -2.91
CA HIS A 100 -4.73 -11.63 -2.41
C HIS A 100 -4.51 -13.12 -2.76
N SER A 101 -4.18 -13.40 -4.02
CA SER A 101 -3.84 -14.75 -4.46
C SER A 101 -2.63 -15.34 -3.73
N LYS A 102 -1.55 -14.55 -3.53
CA LYS A 102 -0.37 -14.94 -2.74
C LYS A 102 -0.72 -15.33 -1.30
N ASN A 103 -1.74 -14.71 -0.72
CA ASN A 103 -2.18 -15.00 0.64
C ASN A 103 -3.12 -16.22 0.73
N GLY A 104 -3.25 -16.99 -0.34
CA GLY A 104 -4.02 -18.23 -0.37
C GLY A 104 -5.51 -18.08 -0.72
N TYR A 105 -5.95 -16.88 -1.12
CA TYR A 105 -7.31 -16.72 -1.62
C TYR A 105 -7.41 -17.22 -3.06
N HIS A 106 -8.35 -18.13 -3.30
CA HIS A 106 -8.53 -18.77 -4.61
C HIS A 106 -9.67 -18.15 -5.45
N TRP A 107 -10.21 -17.01 -5.04
CA TRP A 107 -11.30 -16.33 -5.74
C TRP A 107 -10.93 -15.97 -7.19
N SER A 108 -11.94 -15.91 -8.06
CA SER A 108 -11.78 -15.32 -9.39
C SER A 108 -11.55 -13.81 -9.28
N PHE A 109 -11.09 -13.20 -10.39
CA PHE A 109 -10.93 -11.74 -10.39
C PHE A 109 -12.27 -11.03 -10.29
N GLU A 110 -13.34 -11.60 -10.88
CA GLU A 110 -14.71 -11.07 -10.84
C GLU A 110 -15.29 -11.07 -9.41
N LYS A 111 -14.98 -12.11 -8.61
CA LYS A 111 -15.34 -12.13 -7.17
C LYS A 111 -14.54 -11.11 -6.36
N PHE A 112 -13.32 -10.81 -6.79
CA PHE A 112 -12.49 -9.80 -6.17
C PHE A 112 -12.90 -8.38 -6.56
N TYR A 113 -13.21 -8.16 -7.84
CA TYR A 113 -13.68 -6.89 -8.39
C TYR A 113 -14.56 -7.14 -9.62
N ASN A 114 -15.74 -6.51 -9.65
CA ASN A 114 -16.66 -6.55 -10.80
C ASN A 114 -17.37 -5.21 -11.02
N ASN A 115 -18.05 -5.10 -12.16
CA ASN A 115 -18.77 -3.88 -12.53
C ASN A 115 -20.12 -3.73 -11.82
N GLU A 116 -20.68 -4.83 -11.32
CA GLU A 116 -21.96 -4.89 -10.59
C GLU A 116 -21.82 -4.39 -9.15
N ASN A 117 -20.61 -4.03 -8.72
CA ASN A 117 -20.29 -3.56 -7.37
C ASN A 117 -20.59 -4.57 -6.25
N THR A 118 -20.52 -5.87 -6.57
CA THR A 118 -20.74 -6.97 -5.64
C THR A 118 -19.43 -7.67 -5.22
N GLY A 119 -18.31 -7.29 -5.84
CA GLY A 119 -17.00 -7.83 -5.54
C GLY A 119 -16.47 -7.47 -4.16
N PHE A 120 -15.32 -8.04 -3.78
CA PHE A 120 -14.62 -7.69 -2.55
C PHE A 120 -14.24 -6.19 -2.53
N TRP A 121 -13.66 -5.65 -3.61
CA TRP A 121 -13.45 -4.22 -3.78
C TRP A 121 -14.68 -3.58 -4.41
N ARG A 122 -15.17 -2.53 -3.75
CA ARG A 122 -16.28 -1.73 -4.23
C ARG A 122 -15.78 -0.57 -5.09
N LYS A 123 -16.68 0.02 -5.90
CA LYS A 123 -16.36 1.19 -6.74
C LYS A 123 -15.83 2.36 -5.90
N GLU A 124 -16.46 2.58 -4.75
CA GLU A 124 -16.11 3.66 -3.80
C GLU A 124 -14.71 3.46 -3.22
N ASP A 125 -14.30 2.23 -2.95
CA ASP A 125 -12.96 1.89 -2.48
C ASP A 125 -11.88 2.27 -3.52
N MET A 126 -12.26 2.24 -4.81
CA MET A 126 -11.38 2.49 -5.93
C MET A 126 -11.18 3.98 -6.25
N LEU A 127 -12.15 4.86 -5.92
CA LEU A 127 -12.11 6.27 -6.26
C LEU A 127 -11.10 7.02 -5.40
N TYR A 128 -10.09 7.59 -6.05
CA TYR A 128 -9.05 8.39 -5.40
C TYR A 128 -9.55 9.79 -5.06
N SER A 129 -10.49 10.34 -5.85
CA SER A 129 -11.16 11.60 -5.53
C SER A 129 -11.83 11.55 -4.15
N ILE A 130 -12.49 10.45 -3.78
CA ILE A 130 -13.06 10.29 -2.43
C ILE A 130 -11.98 10.39 -1.35
N LYS A 131 -10.79 9.81 -1.58
CA LYS A 131 -9.68 9.90 -0.62
C LYS A 131 -9.14 11.32 -0.51
N MET A 132 -9.11 12.05 -1.62
CA MET A 132 -8.75 13.47 -1.63
C MET A 132 -9.78 14.32 -0.91
N ASP A 133 -11.07 14.04 -1.08
CA ASP A 133 -12.15 14.74 -0.37
C ASP A 133 -12.09 14.47 1.14
N ILE A 134 -11.76 13.26 1.56
CA ILE A 134 -11.49 12.91 2.97
C ILE A 134 -10.31 13.74 3.51
N ILE A 135 -9.21 13.84 2.78
CA ILE A 135 -8.06 14.66 3.21
C ILE A 135 -8.50 16.12 3.37
N LYS A 136 -9.18 16.71 2.37
CA LYS A 136 -9.66 18.07 2.40
C LYS A 136 -10.65 18.34 3.54
N LYS A 137 -11.49 17.36 3.86
CA LYS A 137 -12.48 17.45 4.94
C LYS A 137 -11.84 17.59 6.32
N TYR A 138 -10.70 16.93 6.55
CA TYR A 138 -10.08 16.86 7.87
C TYR A 138 -8.77 17.67 8.00
N SER A 139 -8.16 18.08 6.88
CA SER A 139 -6.90 18.82 6.87
C SER A 139 -7.01 20.14 6.10
N ASN A 140 -6.55 21.23 6.71
CA ASN A 140 -6.41 22.53 6.06
C ASN A 140 -5.11 22.65 5.25
N ASN A 141 -4.18 21.71 5.42
CA ASN A 141 -2.90 21.73 4.72
C ASN A 141 -3.03 21.08 3.33
N LYS A 142 -2.40 21.68 2.33
CA LYS A 142 -2.28 21.06 1.00
C LYS A 142 -1.49 19.75 1.12
N PRO A 143 -2.05 18.59 0.75
CA PRO A 143 -1.32 17.33 0.79
C PRO A 143 -0.26 17.25 -0.32
N LEU A 144 0.79 16.49 -0.08
CA LEU A 144 1.69 16.03 -1.14
C LEU A 144 1.06 14.80 -1.80
N VAL A 145 0.64 14.96 -3.05
CA VAL A 145 0.07 13.88 -3.86
C VAL A 145 1.15 13.36 -4.81
N LEU A 146 1.42 12.07 -4.77
CA LEU A 146 2.45 11.42 -5.57
C LEU A 146 1.88 10.26 -6.38
N ARG A 147 2.51 9.94 -7.50
CA ARG A 147 2.17 8.79 -8.35
C ARG A 147 3.27 7.73 -8.25
N PHE A 148 2.87 6.49 -8.06
CA PHE A 148 3.82 5.37 -8.01
C PHE A 148 4.63 5.22 -9.31
N GLU A 149 4.04 5.61 -10.42
CA GLU A 149 4.68 5.59 -11.73
C GLU A 149 5.93 6.48 -11.75
N GLU A 150 5.87 7.67 -11.15
CA GLU A 150 7.02 8.60 -11.04
C GLU A 150 8.20 7.99 -10.27
N LEU A 151 7.92 7.18 -9.24
CA LEU A 151 8.99 6.48 -8.51
C LEU A 151 9.79 5.54 -9.42
N LYS A 152 9.17 5.02 -10.49
CA LYS A 152 9.85 4.15 -11.47
C LYS A 152 10.55 4.94 -12.57
N GLU A 153 9.94 6.04 -13.00
CA GLU A 153 10.42 6.86 -14.11
C GLU A 153 11.61 7.73 -13.68
N ASN A 154 11.47 8.41 -12.55
CA ASN A 154 12.52 9.26 -12.00
C ASN A 154 12.54 9.17 -10.46
N PRO A 155 13.17 8.12 -9.89
CA PRO A 155 13.15 7.87 -8.46
C PRO A 155 13.73 9.05 -7.64
N TYR A 156 14.82 9.68 -8.08
CA TYR A 156 15.41 10.76 -7.31
C TYR A 156 14.58 12.05 -7.31
N SER A 157 13.93 12.38 -8.42
CA SER A 157 12.97 13.49 -8.46
C SER A 157 11.80 13.23 -7.52
N TYR A 158 11.25 12.02 -7.56
CA TYR A 158 10.18 11.59 -6.66
C TYR A 158 10.57 11.69 -5.17
N LEU A 159 11.75 11.21 -4.80
CA LEU A 159 12.26 11.28 -3.42
C LEU A 159 12.55 12.72 -2.99
N SER A 160 13.00 13.57 -3.90
CA SER A 160 13.23 14.99 -3.63
C SER A 160 11.93 15.74 -3.37
N LYS A 161 10.81 15.42 -4.05
CA LYS A 161 9.48 15.96 -3.72
C LYS A 161 9.12 15.72 -2.25
N ILE A 162 9.36 14.50 -1.75
CA ILE A 162 9.09 14.15 -0.34
C ILE A 162 10.04 14.90 0.59
N SER A 163 11.33 14.89 0.30
CA SER A 163 12.36 15.57 1.11
C SER A 163 12.06 17.06 1.26
N ASN A 164 11.75 17.73 0.16
CA ASN A 164 11.40 19.16 0.14
C ASN A 164 10.12 19.44 0.92
N TYR A 165 9.07 18.62 0.72
CA TYR A 165 7.80 18.78 1.43
C TYR A 165 7.94 18.62 2.94
N THR A 166 8.83 17.73 3.38
CA THR A 166 9.07 17.45 4.80
C THR A 166 10.17 18.33 5.42
N GLY A 167 10.82 19.18 4.64
CA GLY A 167 11.97 19.96 5.12
C GLY A 167 13.16 19.08 5.55
N SER A 168 13.20 17.83 5.13
CA SER A 168 14.24 16.87 5.48
C SER A 168 15.33 16.81 4.41
N ARG A 169 16.42 16.13 4.71
CA ARG A 169 17.56 15.95 3.78
C ARG A 169 17.93 14.48 3.68
N TYR A 170 18.48 14.08 2.55
CA TYR A 170 19.04 12.73 2.35
C TYR A 170 20.23 12.77 1.41
N SER A 171 21.10 11.76 1.47
CA SER A 171 22.16 11.56 0.49
C SER A 171 21.71 10.49 -0.52
N LYS A 172 21.92 10.75 -1.82
CA LYS A 172 21.62 9.79 -2.89
C LYS A 172 22.41 8.48 -2.72
N SER A 173 23.64 8.57 -2.22
CA SER A 173 24.50 7.41 -1.94
C SER A 173 23.93 6.46 -0.88
N ASP A 174 23.09 6.98 0.03
CA ASP A 174 22.48 6.17 1.10
C ASP A 174 21.24 5.40 0.64
N ILE A 175 20.75 5.67 -0.58
CA ILE A 175 19.51 5.12 -1.12
C ILE A 175 19.82 3.99 -2.10
N SER A 176 19.50 2.76 -1.72
CA SER A 176 19.48 1.63 -2.67
C SER A 176 18.15 1.61 -3.42
N LEU A 177 18.21 1.77 -4.74
CA LEU A 177 17.05 1.68 -5.63
C LEU A 177 16.69 0.24 -6.01
N ASN A 178 17.39 -0.74 -5.48
CA ASN A 178 17.11 -2.14 -5.76
C ASN A 178 15.69 -2.53 -5.34
N VAL A 179 15.06 -3.37 -6.14
CA VAL A 179 13.71 -3.87 -5.86
C VAL A 179 13.73 -4.70 -4.58
N VAL A 180 13.09 -4.19 -3.53
CA VAL A 180 13.07 -4.82 -2.19
C VAL A 180 12.38 -6.19 -2.21
N HIS A 181 11.39 -6.38 -3.09
CA HIS A 181 10.68 -7.65 -3.23
C HIS A 181 10.28 -7.89 -4.68
N GLY A 182 10.80 -8.94 -5.29
CA GLY A 182 10.28 -9.47 -6.54
C GLY A 182 8.82 -9.91 -6.42
N SER A 183 8.02 -9.67 -7.43
CA SER A 183 6.65 -10.19 -7.48
C SER A 183 6.67 -11.66 -7.94
N TRP A 184 5.86 -12.50 -7.31
CA TRP A 184 5.64 -13.86 -7.77
C TRP A 184 5.12 -13.88 -9.20
N SER A 185 5.59 -14.82 -10.00
CA SER A 185 5.13 -14.98 -11.38
C SER A 185 3.67 -15.43 -11.43
N GLU A 186 3.03 -15.14 -12.54
CA GLU A 186 1.65 -15.56 -12.77
C GLU A 186 1.47 -17.07 -12.62
N LYS A 187 2.41 -17.86 -13.14
CA LYS A 187 2.46 -19.32 -13.02
C LYS A 187 2.39 -19.77 -11.56
N GLN A 188 3.22 -19.19 -10.71
CA GLN A 188 3.28 -19.53 -9.29
C GLN A 188 1.98 -19.19 -8.56
N LEU A 189 1.39 -18.02 -8.86
CA LEU A 189 0.12 -17.60 -8.26
C LEU A 189 -1.06 -18.47 -8.72
N ILE A 190 -1.11 -18.85 -10.00
CA ILE A 190 -2.15 -19.77 -10.51
C ILE A 190 -2.03 -21.14 -9.85
N PHE A 191 -0.80 -21.66 -9.72
CA PHE A 191 -0.57 -22.95 -9.07
C PHE A 191 -1.01 -22.91 -7.61
N LEU A 192 -0.62 -21.88 -6.86
CA LEU A 192 -1.07 -21.69 -5.48
C LEU A 192 -2.60 -21.60 -5.37
N LYS A 193 -3.26 -20.87 -6.27
CA LYS A 193 -4.73 -20.79 -6.29
C LYS A 193 -5.38 -22.16 -6.49
N LYS A 194 -4.87 -22.97 -7.41
CA LYS A 194 -5.34 -24.35 -7.62
C LYS A 194 -5.13 -25.19 -6.37
N PHE A 195 -3.96 -25.13 -5.77
CA PHE A 195 -3.67 -25.81 -4.52
C PHE A 195 -4.67 -25.41 -3.42
N CYS A 196 -4.86 -24.12 -3.19
CA CYS A 196 -5.77 -23.60 -2.17
C CYS A 196 -7.24 -23.94 -2.44
N SER A 197 -7.66 -24.05 -3.70
CA SER A 197 -9.04 -24.46 -4.03
C SER A 197 -9.34 -25.91 -3.65
N ILE A 198 -8.33 -26.77 -3.58
CA ILE A 198 -8.47 -28.19 -3.23
C ILE A 198 -8.28 -28.38 -1.72
N PHE A 199 -7.18 -27.85 -1.18
CA PHE A 199 -6.73 -28.18 0.18
C PHE A 199 -7.14 -27.14 1.23
N LYS A 200 -7.53 -25.93 0.82
CA LYS A 200 -7.88 -24.86 1.74
C LYS A 200 -8.96 -23.94 1.18
N LYS A 201 -10.18 -24.10 1.69
CA LYS A 201 -11.33 -23.29 1.23
C LYS A 201 -11.20 -21.80 1.56
N ASN A 202 -10.66 -21.44 2.73
CA ASN A 202 -10.49 -20.05 3.16
C ASN A 202 -9.15 -19.84 3.89
N PRO A 203 -8.50 -18.66 3.77
CA PRO A 203 -7.38 -18.33 4.64
C PRO A 203 -7.86 -18.26 6.10
N PRO A 204 -6.97 -18.44 7.09
CA PRO A 204 -7.34 -18.34 8.50
C PRO A 204 -7.90 -16.96 8.80
N GLU A 205 -8.93 -16.90 9.64
CA GLU A 205 -9.47 -15.67 10.16
C GLU A 205 -8.39 -14.92 10.94
N TYR A 206 -8.48 -13.58 10.93
CA TYR A 206 -7.57 -12.76 11.69
C TYR A 206 -8.02 -12.69 13.14
N TYR A 207 -7.28 -13.32 14.04
CA TYR A 207 -7.51 -13.24 15.49
C TYR A 207 -6.94 -11.93 16.02
N ALA A 208 -7.67 -10.82 15.85
CA ALA A 208 -7.21 -9.46 16.16
C ALA A 208 -6.81 -9.29 17.64
N ASN A 209 -7.45 -10.03 18.53
CA ASN A 209 -7.24 -9.92 20.00
C ASN A 209 -6.04 -10.74 20.49
N ASN A 210 -5.53 -11.68 19.68
CA ASN A 210 -4.38 -12.51 20.07
C ASN A 210 -3.39 -12.65 18.91
N LYS A 211 -2.39 -11.77 18.90
CA LYS A 211 -1.35 -11.74 17.85
C LYS A 211 -0.48 -13.00 17.81
N ILE A 212 -0.24 -13.62 18.96
CA ILE A 212 0.58 -14.86 19.07
C ILE A 212 -0.20 -16.01 18.44
N LEU A 213 -1.47 -16.18 18.83
CA LEU A 213 -2.34 -17.22 18.28
C LEU A 213 -2.49 -17.05 16.75
N HIS A 214 -2.74 -15.81 16.29
CA HIS A 214 -2.81 -15.54 14.85
C HIS A 214 -1.49 -15.93 14.14
N TRP A 215 -0.35 -15.57 14.71
CA TRP A 215 0.96 -15.91 14.15
C TRP A 215 1.18 -17.43 14.09
N LEU A 216 0.88 -18.15 15.16
CA LEU A 216 1.02 -19.61 15.23
C LEU A 216 0.13 -20.33 14.21
N LEU A 217 -1.10 -19.87 14.02
CA LEU A 217 -2.05 -20.47 13.07
C LEU A 217 -1.76 -20.09 11.62
N TYR A 218 -1.27 -18.88 11.38
CA TYR A 218 -1.00 -18.39 10.02
C TYR A 218 0.38 -18.79 9.49
N ARG A 219 1.39 -18.85 10.35
CA ARG A 219 2.78 -19.10 9.93
C ARG A 219 2.99 -20.41 9.18
N PRO A 220 2.43 -21.56 9.61
CA PRO A 220 2.55 -22.81 8.85
C PRO A 220 1.97 -22.70 7.43
N TRP A 221 0.80 -22.03 7.30
CA TRP A 221 0.19 -21.80 5.99
C TRP A 221 1.04 -20.88 5.11
N TRP A 222 1.62 -19.85 5.69
CA TRP A 222 2.52 -18.95 4.99
C TRP A 222 3.74 -19.70 4.44
N LEU A 223 4.36 -20.56 5.24
CA LEU A 223 5.48 -21.41 4.82
C LEU A 223 5.06 -22.36 3.70
N LEU A 224 3.93 -23.04 3.86
CA LEU A 224 3.38 -23.96 2.86
C LEU A 224 3.10 -23.24 1.53
N PHE A 225 2.51 -22.04 1.56
CA PHE A 225 2.24 -21.27 0.35
C PHE A 225 3.53 -20.89 -0.39
N HIS A 226 4.58 -20.52 0.35
CA HIS A 226 5.87 -20.23 -0.25
C HIS A 226 6.48 -21.49 -0.86
N PHE A 227 6.44 -22.61 -0.16
CA PHE A 227 6.90 -23.90 -0.68
C PHE A 227 6.16 -24.28 -1.98
N VAL A 228 4.83 -24.21 -1.98
CA VAL A 228 4.00 -24.49 -3.17
C VAL A 228 4.37 -23.58 -4.34
N MET A 229 4.58 -22.27 -4.09
CA MET A 229 4.98 -21.33 -5.13
C MET A 229 6.39 -21.61 -5.65
N TYR A 230 7.35 -21.97 -4.78
CA TYR A 230 8.71 -22.37 -5.20
C TYR A 230 8.67 -23.65 -6.00
N PHE A 231 7.89 -24.65 -5.57
CA PHE A 231 7.71 -25.90 -6.33
C PHE A 231 7.16 -25.63 -7.73
N ALA A 232 6.19 -24.72 -7.86
CA ALA A 232 5.65 -24.33 -9.16
C ALA A 232 6.71 -23.71 -10.11
N TYR A 233 7.83 -23.22 -9.60
CA TYR A 233 8.92 -22.71 -10.43
C TYR A 233 9.50 -23.77 -11.36
N PHE A 234 9.60 -25.01 -10.90
CA PHE A 234 10.17 -26.14 -11.66
C PHE A 234 9.18 -26.77 -12.65
N LEU A 235 7.89 -26.55 -12.51
CA LEU A 235 6.88 -27.14 -13.38
C LEU A 235 6.79 -26.37 -14.73
N PRO A 236 6.51 -27.05 -15.85
CA PRO A 236 6.29 -26.39 -17.15
C PRO A 236 5.04 -25.47 -17.12
N LYS A 237 5.11 -24.33 -17.81
CA LYS A 237 4.00 -23.36 -17.88
C LYS A 237 2.73 -23.98 -18.51
N SER A 238 2.88 -24.83 -19.50
CA SER A 238 1.77 -25.49 -20.23
C SER A 238 0.84 -26.32 -19.32
N TYR A 239 1.38 -26.93 -18.28
CA TYR A 239 0.58 -27.69 -17.31
C TYR A 239 -0.22 -26.82 -16.33
N ILE A 240 0.26 -25.60 -16.08
CA ILE A 240 -0.31 -24.74 -15.04
C ILE A 240 -1.23 -23.68 -15.62
N ILE A 241 -0.79 -22.98 -16.66
CA ILE A 241 -1.49 -21.84 -17.25
C ILE A 241 -2.39 -22.29 -18.39
N LYS A 242 -3.64 -22.63 -18.04
CA LYS A 242 -4.72 -22.83 -19.04
C LYS A 242 -5.48 -21.53 -19.34
N LYS A 243 -5.55 -20.63 -18.35
CA LYS A 243 -6.16 -19.30 -18.46
C LYS A 243 -5.31 -18.30 -17.68
N PRO A 244 -5.24 -17.03 -18.08
CA PRO A 244 -4.49 -16.02 -17.36
C PRO A 244 -5.09 -15.80 -15.95
N LEU A 245 -4.24 -15.36 -15.02
CA LEU A 245 -4.66 -15.03 -13.66
C LEU A 245 -5.71 -13.92 -13.62
N ILE A 246 -5.56 -12.96 -14.53
CA ILE A 246 -6.49 -11.84 -14.75
C ILE A 246 -6.71 -11.74 -16.26
N ASN A 247 -7.97 -11.76 -16.71
CA ASN A 247 -8.32 -11.47 -18.09
C ASN A 247 -8.02 -9.99 -18.36
N LYS A 248 -7.07 -9.72 -19.27
CA LYS A 248 -6.60 -8.36 -19.56
C LYS A 248 -7.67 -7.50 -20.23
N GLU A 249 -8.48 -8.09 -21.09
CA GLU A 249 -9.56 -7.39 -21.79
C GLU A 249 -10.65 -6.96 -20.80
N TYR A 250 -11.10 -7.89 -19.94
CA TYR A 250 -12.04 -7.60 -18.87
C TYR A 250 -11.51 -6.52 -17.93
N LEU A 251 -10.24 -6.62 -17.52
CA LEU A 251 -9.59 -5.64 -16.66
C LEU A 251 -9.59 -4.26 -17.31
N SER A 252 -9.11 -4.15 -18.54
CA SER A 252 -9.05 -2.87 -19.27
C SER A 252 -10.43 -2.23 -19.42
N LYS A 253 -11.42 -3.02 -19.88
CA LYS A 253 -12.81 -2.54 -20.00
C LYS A 253 -13.39 -2.08 -18.67
N SER A 254 -13.16 -2.83 -17.62
CA SER A 254 -13.67 -2.50 -16.28
C SER A 254 -13.01 -1.28 -15.65
N MET A 255 -11.78 -0.93 -16.06
CA MET A 255 -11.02 0.19 -15.50
C MET A 255 -11.24 1.52 -16.22
N LYS A 256 -11.75 1.53 -17.45
CA LYS A 256 -12.03 2.76 -18.23
C LYS A 256 -12.87 3.79 -17.45
N LYS A 257 -13.81 3.33 -16.65
CA LYS A 257 -14.65 4.22 -15.83
C LYS A 257 -13.90 5.05 -14.80
N TYR A 258 -12.66 4.66 -14.46
CA TYR A 258 -11.80 5.40 -13.53
C TYR A 258 -10.82 6.35 -14.23
N ASP A 259 -10.84 6.45 -15.55
CA ASP A 259 -9.91 7.31 -16.30
C ASP A 259 -10.09 8.79 -15.92
N ASN A 260 -11.32 9.24 -15.69
CA ASN A 260 -11.59 10.61 -15.25
C ASN A 260 -11.11 10.85 -13.80
N ASP A 261 -11.26 9.87 -12.91
CA ASP A 261 -10.71 9.95 -11.54
C ASP A 261 -9.19 10.02 -11.57
N TRP A 262 -8.57 9.20 -12.43
CA TRP A 262 -7.11 9.24 -12.62
C TRP A 262 -6.63 10.59 -13.20
N LYS A 263 -7.34 11.15 -14.18
CA LYS A 263 -7.02 12.48 -14.74
C LYS A 263 -7.04 13.58 -13.66
N LYS A 264 -8.01 13.53 -12.74
CA LYS A 264 -8.04 14.44 -11.58
C LYS A 264 -6.79 14.29 -10.70
N ILE A 265 -6.31 13.05 -10.48
CA ILE A 265 -5.08 12.83 -9.71
C ILE A 265 -3.86 13.38 -10.46
N LEU A 266 -3.78 13.20 -11.77
CA LEU A 266 -2.69 13.77 -12.58
C LEU A 266 -2.62 15.30 -12.42
N SER A 267 -3.75 16.01 -12.52
CA SER A 267 -3.78 17.47 -12.42
C SER A 267 -3.41 18.06 -11.06
N ILE A 268 -3.36 17.26 -10.00
CA ILE A 268 -3.00 17.71 -8.64
C ILE A 268 -1.65 17.18 -8.15
N SER A 269 -1.06 16.22 -8.88
CA SER A 269 0.25 15.61 -8.54
C SER A 269 1.43 16.32 -9.22
N ASP A 270 1.18 17.12 -10.22
CA ASP A 270 2.16 17.97 -10.90
C ASP A 270 2.33 19.26 -10.12
#